data_90e0353efd8eda601f63037e5f874168
#
_entry.id   90e0353efd8eda601f63037e5f874168
#
_cell.length_a   1.000
_cell.length_b   1.000
_cell.length_c   1.000
_cell.angle_alpha   90.00
_cell.angle_beta   90.00
_cell.angle_gamma   90.00
#
_symmetry.space_group_name_H-M   'P 1'
#
loop_
_entity.id
_entity.type
_entity.pdbx_description
1 polymer ?
#
loop_
_entity_poly.entity_id
_entity_poly.type
_entity_poly.pdbx_seq_one_letter_code
_entity_poly.pdbx_strand_id
1 'polypeptide(L)'
;VGRARRRRHAAVSAAGSGDVSRTGATLIGVVRSSLALRPDEETRLRDAGARLHGEVDGWIDRFYMRLLVDPVAVRLLVDEASVLRLKRSLAGWAHEMFHLPFDAAYEGARAEIGRVHVRIGMPIHLMVTAMGALRRDVVASVERVWGDDVDGARLVRVAVE
;
A
#
# COMPACT_ATOMS: atom_id res chain seq x y z
N VAL A 1 -33.04 21.02 46.37
CA VAL A 1 -31.66 20.64 45.98
C VAL A 1 -31.83 19.48 44.98
N GLY A 2 -31.67 19.70 43.64
CA GLY A 2 -31.75 18.57 42.72
C GLY A 2 -32.17 18.91 41.31
N ARG A 3 -31.62 19.96 40.64
CA ARG A 3 -31.84 20.20 39.21
C ARG A 3 -30.64 20.86 38.48
N ALA A 4 -29.43 20.34 38.65
CA ALA A 4 -28.25 20.94 37.99
C ALA A 4 -27.22 19.90 37.48
N ARG A 5 -27.62 18.69 37.06
CA ARG A 5 -26.65 17.69 36.58
C ARG A 5 -27.03 16.97 35.26
N ARG A 6 -27.92 17.52 34.41
CA ARG A 6 -28.32 16.87 33.13
C ARG A 6 -28.08 17.74 31.88
N ARG A 7 -27.10 18.63 31.84
CA ARG A 7 -26.80 19.42 30.64
C ARG A 7 -25.32 19.48 30.26
N ARG A 8 -24.55 18.41 30.46
CA ARG A 8 -23.13 18.36 29.99
C ARG A 8 -22.77 17.13 29.15
N HIS A 9 -23.71 16.40 28.57
CA HIS A 9 -23.40 15.24 27.73
C HIS A 9 -23.90 15.30 26.26
N ALA A 10 -24.27 16.46 25.77
CA ALA A 10 -24.82 16.60 24.41
C ALA A 10 -23.96 17.50 23.48
N ALA A 11 -22.70 17.77 23.79
CA ALA A 11 -21.89 18.69 22.98
C ALA A 11 -20.55 18.11 22.50
N VAL A 12 -20.37 16.80 22.46
CA VAL A 12 -19.09 16.20 21.99
C VAL A 12 -19.27 15.35 20.71
N SER A 13 -20.43 15.35 20.07
CA SER A 13 -20.67 14.45 18.92
C SER A 13 -20.73 15.09 17.54
N ALA A 14 -20.34 16.35 17.36
CA ALA A 14 -20.44 17.00 16.04
C ALA A 14 -19.14 17.59 15.48
N ALA A 15 -17.99 17.42 16.15
CA ALA A 15 -16.71 18.01 15.69
C ALA A 15 -15.71 17.02 15.09
N GLY A 16 -16.06 15.73 14.98
CA GLY A 16 -15.07 14.66 14.66
C GLY A 16 -14.92 14.26 13.19
N SER A 17 -15.90 14.49 12.32
CA SER A 17 -15.84 13.93 10.96
C SER A 17 -15.21 14.84 9.88
N GLY A 18 -15.04 16.14 10.16
CA GLY A 18 -14.44 17.07 9.20
C GLY A 18 -12.90 17.16 9.27
N ASP A 19 -12.33 16.81 10.42
CA ASP A 19 -10.89 16.99 10.68
C ASP A 19 -10.05 15.80 10.19
N VAL A 20 -10.56 14.60 10.29
CA VAL A 20 -9.87 13.38 9.82
C VAL A 20 -9.65 13.41 8.30
N SER A 21 -10.60 13.96 7.54
CA SER A 21 -10.47 14.06 6.07
C SER A 21 -9.42 15.10 5.64
N ARG A 22 -9.31 16.22 6.36
CA ARG A 22 -8.29 17.26 6.12
C ARG A 22 -6.91 16.79 6.55
N THR A 23 -6.80 16.13 7.70
CA THR A 23 -5.53 15.59 8.21
C THR A 23 -4.97 14.51 7.27
N GLY A 24 -5.83 13.62 6.74
CA GLY A 24 -5.44 12.63 5.75
C GLY A 24 -4.93 13.25 4.45
N ALA A 25 -5.62 14.24 3.91
CA ALA A 25 -5.19 14.96 2.71
C ALA A 25 -3.85 15.72 2.90
N THR A 26 -3.63 16.28 4.09
CA THR A 26 -2.37 16.99 4.44
C THR A 26 -1.21 16.00 4.59
N LEU A 27 -1.43 14.85 5.23
CA LEU A 27 -0.40 13.80 5.37
C LEU A 27 0.01 13.22 4.01
N ILE A 28 -0.95 12.95 3.13
CA ILE A 28 -0.69 12.49 1.76
C ILE A 28 0.11 13.55 0.98
N GLY A 29 -0.24 14.82 1.09
CA GLY A 29 0.49 15.92 0.46
C GLY A 29 1.94 16.04 0.96
N VAL A 30 2.17 15.83 2.26
CA VAL A 30 3.53 15.81 2.85
C VAL A 30 4.33 14.61 2.34
N VAL A 31 3.74 13.42 2.33
CA VAL A 31 4.39 12.22 1.80
C VAL A 31 4.75 12.41 0.32
N ARG A 32 3.84 12.95 -0.48
CA ARG A 32 4.08 13.24 -1.90
C ARG A 32 5.24 14.20 -2.13
N SER A 33 5.32 15.31 -1.38
CA SER A 33 6.43 16.26 -1.51
C SER A 33 7.76 15.69 -1.03
N SER A 34 7.73 14.74 -0.08
CA SER A 34 8.92 14.02 0.41
C SER A 34 9.40 12.93 -0.55
N LEU A 35 8.48 12.42 -1.41
CA LEU A 35 8.76 11.37 -2.40
C LEU A 35 8.82 11.95 -3.83
N ALA A 36 8.93 13.28 -3.99
CA ALA A 36 9.08 13.89 -5.30
C ALA A 36 10.35 13.37 -5.97
N LEU A 37 10.16 12.53 -6.98
CA LEU A 37 11.25 11.95 -7.76
C LEU A 37 11.83 13.01 -8.70
N ARG A 38 13.14 12.98 -8.90
CA ARG A 38 13.81 13.75 -9.93
C ARG A 38 13.56 13.10 -11.31
N PRO A 39 13.67 13.83 -12.41
CA PRO A 39 13.42 13.29 -13.76
C PRO A 39 14.27 12.04 -14.10
N ASP A 40 15.49 11.97 -13.60
CA ASP A 40 16.36 10.82 -13.77
C ASP A 40 15.89 9.60 -12.94
N GLU A 41 15.36 9.84 -11.74
CA GLU A 41 14.77 8.79 -10.88
C GLU A 41 13.46 8.26 -11.49
N GLU A 42 12.64 9.13 -12.07
CA GLU A 42 11.43 8.72 -12.80
C GLU A 42 11.75 7.80 -13.98
N THR A 43 12.77 8.14 -14.76
CA THR A 43 13.21 7.31 -15.89
C THR A 43 13.68 5.94 -15.41
N ARG A 44 14.49 5.90 -14.35
CA ARG A 44 14.97 4.65 -13.75
C ARG A 44 13.86 3.81 -13.17
N LEU A 45 12.84 4.43 -12.57
CA LEU A 45 11.69 3.71 -12.04
C LEU A 45 10.89 3.04 -13.15
N ARG A 46 10.69 3.71 -14.29
CA ARG A 46 10.03 3.11 -15.47
C ARG A 46 10.85 1.94 -16.04
N ASP A 47 12.16 2.12 -16.17
CA ASP A 47 13.07 1.06 -16.65
C ASP A 47 13.05 -0.14 -15.70
N ALA A 48 13.00 0.12 -14.39
CA ALA A 48 12.85 -0.91 -13.38
C ALA A 48 11.54 -1.67 -13.54
N GLY A 49 10.42 -0.97 -13.76
CA GLY A 49 9.12 -1.59 -14.03
C GLY A 49 9.15 -2.51 -15.24
N ALA A 50 9.79 -2.09 -16.34
CA ALA A 50 9.93 -2.90 -17.53
C ALA A 50 10.76 -4.19 -17.28
N ARG A 51 11.88 -4.08 -16.54
CA ARG A 51 12.73 -5.23 -16.20
C ARG A 51 12.08 -6.20 -15.21
N LEU A 52 11.31 -5.67 -14.24
CA LEU A 52 10.69 -6.46 -13.19
C LEU A 52 9.29 -6.97 -13.56
N HIS A 53 8.78 -6.62 -14.73
CA HIS A 53 7.42 -6.97 -15.16
C HIS A 53 7.12 -8.48 -15.02
N GLY A 54 8.03 -9.33 -15.47
CA GLY A 54 7.90 -10.79 -15.40
C GLY A 54 8.02 -11.39 -14.00
N GLU A 55 8.42 -10.60 -13.00
CA GLU A 55 8.59 -11.05 -11.62
C GLU A 55 7.31 -10.91 -10.79
N VAL A 56 6.36 -10.06 -11.23
CA VAL A 56 5.17 -9.66 -10.47
C VAL A 56 4.32 -10.85 -10.07
N ASP A 57 4.01 -11.75 -10.99
CA ASP A 57 3.19 -12.93 -10.68
C ASP A 57 3.83 -13.79 -9.58
N GLY A 58 5.15 -13.96 -9.62
CA GLY A 58 5.90 -14.67 -8.60
C GLY A 58 5.84 -13.99 -7.23
N TRP A 59 5.85 -12.64 -7.17
CA TRP A 59 5.66 -11.91 -5.90
C TRP A 59 4.27 -12.15 -5.33
N ILE A 60 3.26 -12.07 -6.18
CA ILE A 60 1.86 -12.22 -5.77
C ILE A 60 1.58 -13.65 -5.29
N ASP A 61 2.11 -14.66 -5.95
CA ASP A 61 1.97 -16.04 -5.52
C ASP A 61 2.61 -16.28 -4.16
N ARG A 62 3.85 -15.83 -3.98
CA ARG A 62 4.53 -15.93 -2.67
C ARG A 62 3.83 -15.13 -1.58
N PHE A 63 3.29 -13.95 -1.90
CA PHE A 63 2.51 -13.13 -0.99
C PHE A 63 1.31 -13.91 -0.45
N TYR A 64 0.48 -14.47 -1.34
CA TYR A 64 -0.71 -15.22 -0.93
C TYR A 64 -0.37 -16.54 -0.26
N MET A 65 0.69 -17.24 -0.67
CA MET A 65 1.16 -18.44 0.04
C MET A 65 1.48 -18.14 1.51
N ARG A 66 2.13 -17.01 1.78
CA ARG A 66 2.45 -16.60 3.17
C ARG A 66 1.21 -16.13 3.91
N LEU A 67 0.33 -15.39 3.24
CA LEU A 67 -0.89 -14.85 3.85
C LEU A 67 -1.87 -15.96 4.26
N LEU A 68 -2.01 -16.99 3.45
CA LEU A 68 -2.93 -18.11 3.67
C LEU A 68 -2.48 -19.07 4.80
N VAL A 69 -1.31 -18.86 5.39
CA VAL A 69 -0.89 -19.58 6.62
C VAL A 69 -1.53 -18.95 7.87
N ASP A 70 -1.88 -17.66 7.81
CA ASP A 70 -2.46 -16.95 8.96
C ASP A 70 -3.97 -17.21 9.08
N PRO A 71 -4.45 -17.75 10.24
CA PRO A 71 -5.86 -18.08 10.41
C PRO A 71 -6.81 -16.87 10.34
N VAL A 72 -6.31 -15.67 10.65
CA VAL A 72 -7.10 -14.43 10.55
C VAL A 72 -7.26 -14.05 9.09
N ALA A 73 -6.17 -14.12 8.31
CA ALA A 73 -6.21 -13.86 6.89
C ALA A 73 -7.12 -14.84 6.14
N VAL A 74 -7.05 -16.14 6.45
CA VAL A 74 -7.92 -17.17 5.85
C VAL A 74 -9.40 -16.86 6.09
N ARG A 75 -9.78 -16.37 7.27
CA ARG A 75 -11.17 -15.99 7.56
C ARG A 75 -11.66 -14.78 6.78
N LEU A 76 -10.77 -13.89 6.37
CA LEU A 76 -11.10 -12.72 5.55
C LEU A 76 -11.16 -13.04 4.05
N LEU A 77 -10.53 -14.14 3.64
CA LEU A 77 -10.48 -14.63 2.26
C LEU A 77 -11.54 -15.71 2.06
N VAL A 78 -12.75 -15.31 1.74
CA VAL A 78 -13.98 -16.12 1.86
C VAL A 78 -13.98 -17.37 0.95
N ASP A 79 -13.39 -17.28 -0.25
CA ASP A 79 -13.39 -18.35 -1.26
C ASP A 79 -12.24 -18.21 -2.28
N GLU A 80 -12.00 -19.25 -3.05
CA GLU A 80 -10.94 -19.30 -4.06
C GLU A 80 -11.13 -18.27 -5.17
N ALA A 81 -12.36 -18.02 -5.61
CA ALA A 81 -12.66 -17.03 -6.63
C ALA A 81 -12.32 -15.61 -6.13
N SER A 82 -12.55 -15.34 -4.85
CA SER A 82 -12.14 -14.10 -4.20
C SER A 82 -10.62 -13.96 -4.15
N VAL A 83 -9.90 -15.04 -3.81
CA VAL A 83 -8.42 -15.05 -3.82
C VAL A 83 -7.88 -14.75 -5.22
N LEU A 84 -8.42 -15.38 -6.27
CA LEU A 84 -7.99 -15.13 -7.65
C LEU A 84 -8.25 -13.68 -8.09
N ARG A 85 -9.39 -13.10 -7.69
CA ARG A 85 -9.71 -11.70 -7.97
C ARG A 85 -8.74 -10.76 -7.25
N LEU A 86 -8.43 -11.04 -5.98
CA LEU A 86 -7.50 -10.26 -5.19
C LEU A 86 -6.05 -10.38 -5.69
N LYS A 87 -5.62 -11.56 -6.14
CA LYS A 87 -4.31 -11.73 -6.80
C LYS A 87 -4.19 -10.82 -8.02
N ARG A 88 -5.20 -10.79 -8.90
CA ARG A 88 -5.21 -9.90 -10.07
C ARG A 88 -5.18 -8.42 -9.68
N SER A 89 -5.95 -8.04 -8.66
CA SER A 89 -5.95 -6.67 -8.14
C SER A 89 -4.60 -6.27 -7.59
N LEU A 90 -3.94 -7.15 -6.82
CA LEU A 90 -2.63 -6.90 -6.26
C LEU A 90 -1.54 -6.86 -7.35
N ALA A 91 -1.63 -7.71 -8.38
CA ALA A 91 -0.73 -7.65 -9.52
C ALA A 91 -0.85 -6.32 -10.27
N GLY A 92 -2.08 -5.86 -10.54
CA GLY A 92 -2.31 -4.54 -11.12
C GLY A 92 -1.70 -3.42 -10.28
N TRP A 93 -1.92 -3.45 -8.96
CA TRP A 93 -1.32 -2.51 -8.02
C TRP A 93 0.22 -2.56 -8.05
N ALA A 94 0.83 -3.75 -8.12
CA ALA A 94 2.28 -3.92 -8.19
C ALA A 94 2.86 -3.35 -9.49
N HIS A 95 2.18 -3.54 -10.62
CA HIS A 95 2.58 -2.90 -11.89
C HIS A 95 2.50 -1.38 -11.81
N GLU A 96 1.44 -0.84 -11.21
CA GLU A 96 1.26 0.61 -11.07
C GLU A 96 2.32 1.29 -10.19
N MET A 97 3.03 0.55 -9.30
CA MET A 97 4.12 1.12 -8.49
C MET A 97 5.26 1.72 -9.34
N PHE A 98 5.42 1.22 -10.57
CA PHE A 98 6.46 1.66 -11.49
C PHE A 98 5.96 2.59 -12.60
N HIS A 99 4.66 2.92 -12.59
CA HIS A 99 4.04 3.74 -13.62
C HIS A 99 3.71 5.13 -13.09
N LEU A 100 4.25 6.13 -13.77
CA LEU A 100 3.99 7.54 -13.52
C LEU A 100 2.84 8.04 -14.42
N PRO A 101 2.14 9.09 -14.02
CA PRO A 101 2.42 9.98 -12.89
C PRO A 101 1.81 9.50 -11.57
N PHE A 102 2.46 9.82 -10.46
CA PHE A 102 1.88 9.67 -9.12
C PHE A 102 1.03 10.92 -8.80
N ASP A 103 -0.09 11.01 -9.48
CA ASP A 103 -1.02 12.14 -9.41
C ASP A 103 -2.16 11.92 -8.39
N ALA A 104 -3.11 12.84 -8.35
CA ALA A 104 -4.27 12.76 -7.45
C ALA A 104 -5.14 11.52 -7.71
N ALA A 105 -5.19 11.00 -8.95
CA ALA A 105 -5.92 9.78 -9.27
C ALA A 105 -5.23 8.56 -8.66
N TYR A 106 -3.89 8.48 -8.78
CA TYR A 106 -3.08 7.46 -8.12
C TYR A 106 -3.28 7.49 -6.60
N GLU A 107 -3.18 8.68 -5.98
CA GLU A 107 -3.39 8.84 -4.54
C GLU A 107 -4.81 8.42 -4.11
N GLY A 108 -5.81 8.81 -4.88
CA GLY A 108 -7.21 8.44 -4.64
C GLY A 108 -7.43 6.92 -4.66
N ALA A 109 -6.83 6.22 -5.62
CA ALA A 109 -6.89 4.76 -5.72
C ALA A 109 -6.22 4.09 -4.50
N ARG A 110 -5.06 4.59 -4.06
CA ARG A 110 -4.37 4.08 -2.85
C ARG A 110 -5.17 4.30 -1.57
N ALA A 111 -5.77 5.49 -1.43
CA ALA A 111 -6.65 5.79 -0.30
C ALA A 111 -7.90 4.89 -0.27
N GLU A 112 -8.48 4.54 -1.43
CA GLU A 112 -9.62 3.61 -1.49
C GLU A 112 -9.22 2.19 -1.05
N ILE A 113 -8.05 1.70 -1.45
CA ILE A 113 -7.51 0.43 -0.97
C ILE A 113 -7.43 0.44 0.57
N GLY A 114 -6.90 1.52 1.15
CA GLY A 114 -6.84 1.69 2.61
C GLY A 114 -8.23 1.64 3.26
N ARG A 115 -9.22 2.35 2.69
CA ARG A 115 -10.61 2.34 3.19
C ARG A 115 -11.25 0.94 3.13
N VAL A 116 -10.97 0.18 2.07
CA VAL A 116 -11.45 -1.21 1.96
C VAL A 116 -10.88 -2.07 3.08
N HIS A 117 -9.58 -1.98 3.35
CA HIS A 117 -8.94 -2.76 4.43
C HIS A 117 -9.51 -2.42 5.81
N VAL A 118 -9.77 -1.13 6.08
CA VAL A 118 -10.45 -0.72 7.32
C VAL A 118 -11.87 -1.29 7.40
N ARG A 119 -12.63 -1.21 6.30
CA ARG A 119 -14.02 -1.70 6.23
C ARG A 119 -14.15 -3.19 6.51
N ILE A 120 -13.22 -4.00 6.02
CA ILE A 120 -13.20 -5.45 6.26
C ILE A 120 -12.56 -5.84 7.60
N GLY A 121 -12.13 -4.87 8.40
CA GLY A 121 -11.49 -5.11 9.69
C GLY A 121 -10.12 -5.77 9.59
N MET A 122 -9.36 -5.50 8.52
CA MET A 122 -8.02 -6.05 8.33
C MET A 122 -7.09 -5.60 9.48
N PRO A 123 -6.52 -6.52 10.27
CA PRO A 123 -5.62 -6.15 11.34
C PRO A 123 -4.35 -5.48 10.78
N ILE A 124 -3.93 -4.37 11.39
CA ILE A 124 -2.79 -3.58 10.93
C ILE A 124 -1.49 -4.40 10.89
N HIS A 125 -1.29 -5.32 11.83
CA HIS A 125 -0.09 -6.16 11.86
C HIS A 125 -0.02 -7.10 10.64
N LEU A 126 -1.16 -7.60 10.14
CA LEU A 126 -1.19 -8.38 8.88
C LEU A 126 -0.80 -7.52 7.69
N MET A 127 -1.30 -6.28 7.62
CA MET A 127 -0.93 -5.33 6.57
C MET A 127 0.58 -5.08 6.56
N VAL A 128 1.14 -4.73 7.71
CA VAL A 128 2.58 -4.43 7.84
C VAL A 128 3.43 -5.65 7.49
N THR A 129 3.08 -6.83 8.01
CA THR A 129 3.81 -8.07 7.73
C THR A 129 3.74 -8.45 6.26
N ALA A 130 2.56 -8.37 5.65
CA ALA A 130 2.33 -8.71 4.25
C ALA A 130 3.09 -7.76 3.31
N MET A 131 3.02 -6.45 3.55
CA MET A 131 3.77 -5.47 2.76
C MET A 131 5.29 -5.61 2.94
N GLY A 132 5.75 -5.88 4.16
CA GLY A 132 7.16 -6.19 4.41
C GLY A 132 7.66 -7.45 3.68
N ALA A 133 6.80 -8.47 3.53
CA ALA A 133 7.11 -9.67 2.76
C ALA A 133 7.20 -9.36 1.25
N LEU A 134 6.23 -8.62 0.71
CA LEU A 134 6.22 -8.20 -0.68
C LEU A 134 7.47 -7.35 -1.01
N ARG A 135 7.80 -6.39 -0.15
CA ARG A 135 9.00 -5.56 -0.31
C ARG A 135 10.28 -6.42 -0.39
N ARG A 136 10.43 -7.44 0.46
CA ARG A 136 11.58 -8.36 0.38
C ARG A 136 11.66 -9.08 -0.97
N ASP A 137 10.52 -9.52 -1.50
CA ASP A 137 10.47 -10.19 -2.80
C ASP A 137 10.87 -9.23 -3.94
N VAL A 138 10.42 -7.98 -3.90
CA VAL A 138 10.82 -6.94 -4.87
C VAL A 138 12.32 -6.68 -4.80
N VAL A 139 12.87 -6.46 -3.60
CA VAL A 139 14.32 -6.23 -3.40
C VAL A 139 15.14 -7.40 -3.91
N ALA A 140 14.75 -8.64 -3.58
CA ALA A 140 15.45 -9.83 -4.08
C ALA A 140 15.40 -9.95 -5.62
N SER A 141 14.30 -9.53 -6.24
CA SER A 141 14.22 -9.50 -7.71
C SER A 141 15.08 -8.40 -8.31
N VAL A 142 15.16 -7.22 -7.68
CA VAL A 142 16.10 -6.17 -8.09
C VAL A 142 17.52 -6.68 -8.06
N GLU A 143 17.96 -7.28 -6.97
CA GLU A 143 19.31 -7.84 -6.83
C GLU A 143 19.62 -8.89 -7.91
N ARG A 144 18.66 -9.76 -8.23
CA ARG A 144 18.81 -10.77 -9.28
C ARG A 144 18.87 -10.18 -10.69
N VAL A 145 17.99 -9.23 -10.99
CA VAL A 145 17.83 -8.67 -12.35
C VAL A 145 18.96 -7.70 -12.70
N TRP A 146 19.48 -6.98 -11.69
CA TRP A 146 20.62 -6.06 -11.88
C TRP A 146 21.97 -6.75 -11.74
N GLY A 147 22.05 -7.89 -11.05
CA GLY A 147 23.30 -8.63 -10.89
C GLY A 147 24.44 -7.76 -10.36
N ASP A 148 25.49 -7.59 -11.19
CA ASP A 148 26.67 -6.82 -10.83
C ASP A 148 26.51 -5.28 -11.01
N ASP A 149 25.38 -4.81 -11.58
CA ASP A 149 25.05 -3.38 -11.66
C ASP A 149 24.57 -2.85 -10.30
N VAL A 150 25.53 -2.67 -9.39
CA VAL A 150 25.28 -2.24 -8.00
C VAL A 150 24.61 -0.86 -7.93
N ASP A 151 24.96 0.05 -8.84
CA ASP A 151 24.40 1.40 -8.86
C ASP A 151 22.94 1.39 -9.34
N GLY A 152 22.63 0.62 -10.37
CA GLY A 152 21.28 0.41 -10.82
C GLY A 152 20.39 -0.23 -9.74
N ALA A 153 20.85 -1.30 -9.11
CA ALA A 153 20.15 -1.97 -8.01
C ALA A 153 19.90 -1.05 -6.82
N ARG A 154 20.91 -0.26 -6.42
CA ARG A 154 20.80 0.69 -5.28
C ARG A 154 19.70 1.73 -5.50
N LEU A 155 19.60 2.25 -6.72
CA LEU A 155 18.62 3.30 -7.05
C LEU A 155 17.18 2.80 -7.04
N VAL A 156 16.95 1.56 -7.52
CA VAL A 156 15.63 0.93 -7.44
C VAL A 156 15.27 0.57 -6.00
N ARG A 157 16.23 0.14 -5.20
CA ARG A 157 16.02 -0.13 -3.76
C ARG A 157 15.54 1.11 -3.02
N VAL A 158 16.15 2.27 -3.25
CA VAL A 158 15.73 3.53 -2.62
C VAL A 158 14.30 3.92 -2.99
N ALA A 159 13.87 3.64 -4.22
CA ALA A 159 12.51 3.92 -4.67
C ALA A 159 11.44 2.97 -4.09
N VAL A 160 11.85 1.79 -3.61
CA VAL A 160 10.97 0.75 -3.05
C VAL A 160 11.00 0.74 -1.52
N GLU A 161 11.98 1.37 -0.91
CA GLU A 161 12.13 1.52 0.56
C GLU A 161 11.27 2.65 1.13
#